data_248a4afb772cc9b7158d945011fcd4d8
#
_entry.id   248a4afb772cc9b7158d945011fcd4d8
#
_cell.length_a   1.000
_cell.length_b   1.000
_cell.length_c   1.000
_cell.angle_alpha   90.00
_cell.angle_beta   90.00
_cell.angle_gamma   90.00
#
_symmetry.space_group_name_H-M   'P 1'
#
loop_
_entity.id
_entity.type
_entity.pdbx_description
1 polymer ?
#
loop_
_entity_poly.entity_id
_entity_poly.type
_entity_poly.pdbx_seq_one_letter_code
_entity_poly.pdbx_strand_id
1 'polypeptide(L)'
;MELCRVLTIATMCLLNGKQYENQEYVLGELGKCPASADLIVLPHMPFLSFEANNVTADLKPFADYAAQNRAYLALAMTERDGDERYATAVLLDRSGAIVGRYRKAHALPDDDISLGEDLPVFDTDFGPVGLTIGTDFYLPEVYEVLRMKGADLITWHHYPERLRDHSMWEPLLMARCVDSHVHMVTAMYADAATYIAHQHGIKMAGAAWGRSMVLNRVGTPVADTGYEDGIATATVNLDKRKRDVWGADFRTENIFIVSSYGDRQALAPVAEPYTQPQLPEYAKRTCRLAVGYLPREDMWRNGEVPEAMLRLIDRAAEIAPDLLVLSEQGCSAADETTSRVMDMVAEKAAELRCYIAISGIANHGEQSVCHVWDRAGQIVYAEPIYWPRGFEELEVFDTDFGRIGGRSCGDLYTPLLDRVLALKGAEIIVDPSRMWGASGRTNETMLRARAADNGVWVACAHWNHSDPSLRSLIIDPYGQVVAASKFQRRGLIHYDIDLDDKRVYYAGLAAEQREHADEGMAAYAHDSLPQQRKGWREMLFSARRPELYGIIPTVNEVILRYRPEVSPYALTEEQRAAIKRAEVKDEPEQ
;
A
#
# COMPACT_ATOMS: atom_id res chain seq x y z
N MET A 1 -12.17 -30.33 -13.97
CA MET A 1 -12.52 -29.35 -15.02
C MET A 1 -11.42 -28.31 -14.99
N GLU A 2 -10.66 -28.17 -16.07
CA GLU A 2 -9.58 -27.18 -16.14
C GLU A 2 -10.20 -25.78 -16.05
N LEU A 3 -9.72 -24.96 -15.11
CA LEU A 3 -10.23 -23.60 -14.91
C LEU A 3 -9.89 -22.76 -16.15
N CYS A 4 -10.87 -22.07 -16.70
CA CYS A 4 -10.61 -21.06 -17.72
C CYS A 4 -10.11 -19.79 -17.02
N ARG A 5 -8.80 -19.56 -17.08
CA ARG A 5 -8.15 -18.45 -16.37
C ARG A 5 -7.98 -17.18 -17.23
N VAL A 6 -8.48 -17.23 -18.47
CA VAL A 6 -8.58 -16.06 -19.35
C VAL A 6 -10.01 -15.57 -19.33
N LEU A 7 -10.25 -14.36 -18.87
CA LEU A 7 -11.59 -13.81 -18.74
C LEU A 7 -11.67 -12.36 -19.23
N THR A 8 -12.83 -12.00 -19.75
CA THR A 8 -13.17 -10.62 -20.09
C THR A 8 -13.88 -9.98 -18.91
N ILE A 9 -13.29 -8.93 -18.36
CA ILE A 9 -13.85 -8.18 -17.23
C ILE A 9 -14.39 -6.86 -17.75
N ALA A 10 -15.62 -6.52 -17.35
CA ALA A 10 -16.20 -5.20 -17.51
C ALA A 10 -16.33 -4.52 -16.15
N THR A 11 -15.97 -3.26 -16.04
CA THR A 11 -16.21 -2.45 -14.85
C THR A 11 -16.98 -1.19 -15.22
N MET A 12 -17.91 -0.83 -14.36
CA MET A 12 -18.84 0.27 -14.60
C MET A 12 -18.49 1.49 -13.77
N CYS A 13 -18.51 2.65 -14.43
CA CYS A 13 -18.54 3.95 -13.80
C CYS A 13 -19.94 4.52 -13.97
N LEU A 14 -20.66 4.73 -12.88
CA LEU A 14 -22.01 5.30 -12.89
C LEU A 14 -21.97 6.82 -12.67
N LEU A 15 -23.01 7.53 -13.13
CA LEU A 15 -23.16 8.95 -12.79
C LEU A 15 -23.56 9.13 -11.33
N ASN A 16 -22.94 10.12 -10.70
CA ASN A 16 -23.33 10.58 -9.37
C ASN A 16 -24.47 11.60 -9.47
N GLY A 17 -25.42 11.52 -8.56
CA GLY A 17 -26.53 12.47 -8.45
C GLY A 17 -27.86 11.80 -8.20
N LYS A 18 -28.74 12.49 -7.44
CA LYS A 18 -30.04 11.94 -6.99
C LYS A 18 -30.93 11.39 -8.11
N GLN A 19 -30.86 11.96 -9.32
CA GLN A 19 -31.62 11.50 -10.47
C GLN A 19 -31.18 10.13 -11.00
N TYR A 20 -29.94 9.70 -10.67
CA TYR A 20 -29.36 8.43 -11.06
C TYR A 20 -29.39 7.37 -9.95
N GLU A 21 -29.85 7.76 -8.75
CA GLU A 21 -29.92 6.88 -7.59
C GLU A 21 -31.18 6.00 -7.63
N ASN A 22 -31.30 5.18 -8.67
CA ASN A 22 -32.42 4.26 -8.82
C ASN A 22 -32.02 2.99 -9.61
N GLN A 23 -32.79 1.92 -9.40
CA GLN A 23 -32.52 0.62 -10.01
C GLN A 23 -32.69 0.62 -11.53
N GLU A 24 -33.65 1.36 -12.07
CA GLU A 24 -33.91 1.45 -13.51
C GLU A 24 -32.71 1.99 -14.27
N TYR A 25 -32.11 3.08 -13.75
CA TYR A 25 -30.87 3.62 -14.30
C TYR A 25 -29.74 2.58 -14.27
N VAL A 26 -29.50 1.96 -13.11
CA VAL A 26 -28.42 0.95 -12.97
C VAL A 26 -28.59 -0.21 -13.93
N LEU A 27 -29.80 -0.76 -14.04
CA LEU A 27 -30.10 -1.85 -14.99
C LEU A 27 -29.98 -1.41 -16.45
N GLY A 28 -30.35 -0.17 -16.75
CA GLY A 28 -30.17 0.44 -18.08
C GLY A 28 -28.70 0.54 -18.46
N GLU A 29 -27.84 0.99 -17.56
CA GLU A 29 -26.40 1.04 -17.79
C GLU A 29 -25.79 -0.38 -17.88
N LEU A 30 -26.22 -1.29 -17.00
CA LEU A 30 -25.80 -2.69 -17.03
C LEU A 30 -26.12 -3.36 -18.37
N GLY A 31 -27.27 -3.01 -18.98
CA GLY A 31 -27.66 -3.49 -20.31
C GLY A 31 -26.73 -3.08 -21.46
N LYS A 32 -25.81 -2.12 -21.23
CA LYS A 32 -24.81 -1.69 -22.22
C LYS A 32 -23.50 -2.49 -22.11
N CYS A 33 -23.34 -3.36 -21.11
CA CYS A 33 -22.17 -4.20 -20.98
C CYS A 33 -22.03 -5.18 -22.14
N PRO A 34 -20.79 -5.47 -22.59
CA PRO A 34 -20.56 -6.43 -23.64
C PRO A 34 -21.08 -7.83 -23.26
N ALA A 35 -21.79 -8.48 -24.13
CA ALA A 35 -22.27 -9.87 -23.93
C ALA A 35 -21.12 -10.89 -23.76
N SER A 36 -19.89 -10.51 -24.11
CA SER A 36 -18.68 -11.33 -23.92
C SER A 36 -18.03 -11.17 -22.54
N ALA A 37 -18.58 -10.35 -21.65
CA ALA A 37 -18.04 -10.18 -20.32
C ALA A 37 -18.26 -11.44 -19.48
N ASP A 38 -17.19 -11.94 -18.86
CA ASP A 38 -17.22 -13.06 -17.92
C ASP A 38 -17.53 -12.58 -16.49
N LEU A 39 -17.02 -11.42 -16.13
CA LEU A 39 -17.25 -10.75 -14.85
C LEU A 39 -17.59 -9.28 -15.09
N ILE A 40 -18.67 -8.82 -14.48
CA ILE A 40 -19.08 -7.41 -14.48
C ILE A 40 -19.04 -6.90 -13.05
N VAL A 41 -18.42 -5.74 -12.83
CA VAL A 41 -18.26 -5.14 -11.51
C VAL A 41 -18.97 -3.78 -11.48
N LEU A 42 -19.91 -3.62 -10.53
CA LEU A 42 -20.64 -2.39 -10.29
C LEU A 42 -20.10 -1.67 -9.04
N PRO A 43 -20.25 -0.36 -8.93
CA PRO A 43 -19.87 0.38 -7.72
C PRO A 43 -20.77 0.03 -6.52
N HIS A 44 -20.43 0.57 -5.35
CA HIS A 44 -21.31 0.50 -4.19
C HIS A 44 -22.51 1.46 -4.40
N MET A 45 -23.70 0.94 -4.29
CA MET A 45 -24.99 1.63 -4.52
C MET A 45 -25.79 1.68 -3.23
N PRO A 46 -25.47 2.60 -2.28
CA PRO A 46 -26.14 2.63 -0.97
C PRO A 46 -27.60 3.03 -1.03
N PHE A 47 -28.04 3.57 -2.14
CA PHE A 47 -29.45 3.93 -2.42
C PHE A 47 -30.31 2.73 -2.81
N LEU A 48 -29.70 1.59 -3.13
CA LEU A 48 -30.38 0.32 -3.32
C LEU A 48 -30.22 -0.55 -2.07
N SER A 49 -31.26 -1.28 -1.73
CA SER A 49 -31.22 -2.16 -0.55
C SER A 49 -31.92 -3.50 -0.80
N PHE A 50 -31.52 -4.48 -0.01
CA PHE A 50 -32.19 -5.77 0.09
C PHE A 50 -32.30 -6.21 1.56
N GLU A 51 -33.29 -7.04 1.85
CA GLU A 51 -33.46 -7.67 3.15
C GLU A 51 -32.64 -8.96 3.25
N ALA A 52 -31.95 -9.16 4.34
CA ALA A 52 -31.08 -10.33 4.56
C ALA A 52 -31.82 -11.67 4.41
N ASN A 53 -33.09 -11.69 4.82
CA ASN A 53 -33.98 -12.86 4.71
C ASN A 53 -34.72 -12.97 3.38
N ASN A 54 -34.62 -11.98 2.47
CA ASN A 54 -35.31 -11.96 1.17
C ASN A 54 -34.33 -11.68 0.00
N VAL A 55 -33.04 -11.85 0.22
CA VAL A 55 -31.97 -11.47 -0.72
C VAL A 55 -32.18 -11.99 -2.13
N THR A 56 -32.63 -13.22 -2.30
CA THR A 56 -32.85 -13.84 -3.61
C THR A 56 -33.94 -13.13 -4.40
N ALA A 57 -35.03 -12.73 -3.75
CA ALA A 57 -36.13 -12.02 -4.41
C ALA A 57 -35.76 -10.56 -4.70
N ASP A 58 -35.09 -9.89 -3.77
CA ASP A 58 -34.70 -8.48 -3.91
C ASP A 58 -33.61 -8.29 -4.98
N LEU A 59 -32.70 -9.24 -5.11
CA LEU A 59 -31.66 -9.23 -6.15
C LEU A 59 -32.09 -9.83 -7.49
N LYS A 60 -33.35 -10.29 -7.61
CA LYS A 60 -33.82 -10.98 -8.80
C LYS A 60 -33.54 -10.23 -10.12
N PRO A 61 -33.70 -8.92 -10.26
CA PRO A 61 -33.39 -8.22 -11.52
C PRO A 61 -31.91 -8.37 -11.94
N PHE A 62 -31.01 -8.33 -10.98
CA PHE A 62 -29.57 -8.54 -11.23
C PHE A 62 -29.23 -10.00 -11.49
N ALA A 63 -29.88 -10.92 -10.78
CA ALA A 63 -29.74 -12.35 -10.98
C ALA A 63 -30.22 -12.78 -12.37
N ASP A 64 -31.39 -12.27 -12.80
CA ASP A 64 -31.92 -12.52 -14.15
C ASP A 64 -30.97 -12.00 -15.23
N TYR A 65 -30.37 -10.84 -15.02
CA TYR A 65 -29.36 -10.28 -15.94
C TYR A 65 -28.12 -11.18 -16.01
N ALA A 66 -27.57 -11.59 -14.86
CA ALA A 66 -26.40 -12.48 -14.77
C ALA A 66 -26.67 -13.81 -15.52
N ALA A 67 -27.84 -14.42 -15.29
CA ALA A 67 -28.23 -15.65 -15.93
C ALA A 67 -28.44 -15.49 -17.46
N GLN A 68 -29.08 -14.40 -17.87
CA GLN A 68 -29.34 -14.14 -19.30
C GLN A 68 -28.03 -13.93 -20.06
N ASN A 69 -27.07 -13.23 -19.49
CA ASN A 69 -25.78 -12.91 -20.11
C ASN A 69 -24.70 -13.95 -19.81
N ARG A 70 -24.97 -14.92 -18.93
CA ARG A 70 -24.02 -15.95 -18.49
C ARG A 70 -22.73 -15.35 -17.93
N ALA A 71 -22.84 -14.24 -17.20
CA ALA A 71 -21.74 -13.50 -16.61
C ALA A 71 -21.81 -13.54 -15.08
N TYR A 72 -20.67 -13.55 -14.44
CA TYR A 72 -20.60 -13.21 -13.01
C TYR A 72 -20.89 -11.73 -12.82
N LEU A 73 -21.59 -11.39 -11.74
CA LEU A 73 -21.92 -10.02 -11.40
C LEU A 73 -21.52 -9.74 -9.96
N ALA A 74 -20.60 -8.81 -9.76
CA ALA A 74 -20.22 -8.31 -8.45
C ALA A 74 -20.82 -6.91 -8.27
N LEU A 75 -21.63 -6.73 -7.23
CA LEU A 75 -22.30 -5.46 -6.91
C LEU A 75 -22.34 -5.24 -5.40
N ALA A 76 -22.41 -3.99 -4.97
CA ALA A 76 -22.52 -3.66 -3.54
C ALA A 76 -23.71 -2.73 -3.28
N MET A 77 -24.48 -3.04 -2.22
CA MET A 77 -25.72 -2.36 -1.84
C MET A 77 -25.85 -2.30 -0.33
N THR A 78 -26.92 -1.65 0.15
CA THR A 78 -27.30 -1.69 1.56
C THR A 78 -28.04 -3.01 1.86
N GLU A 79 -27.53 -3.83 2.77
CA GLU A 79 -28.23 -4.95 3.36
C GLU A 79 -28.91 -4.51 4.66
N ARG A 80 -30.17 -4.90 4.84
CA ARG A 80 -30.92 -4.71 6.08
C ARG A 80 -31.11 -6.06 6.75
N ASP A 81 -30.73 -6.16 8.01
CA ASP A 81 -30.83 -7.38 8.83
C ASP A 81 -31.43 -7.00 10.19
N GLY A 82 -32.77 -7.03 10.27
CA GLY A 82 -33.48 -6.46 11.40
C GLY A 82 -33.26 -4.95 11.51
N ASP A 83 -32.73 -4.51 12.64
CA ASP A 83 -32.41 -3.08 12.89
C ASP A 83 -31.01 -2.70 12.37
N GLU A 84 -30.21 -3.68 11.97
CA GLU A 84 -28.84 -3.48 11.49
C GLU A 84 -28.78 -3.15 10.00
N ARG A 85 -27.82 -2.30 9.62
CA ARG A 85 -27.57 -1.91 8.25
C ARG A 85 -26.11 -2.18 7.90
N TYR A 86 -25.90 -2.89 6.81
CA TYR A 86 -24.57 -3.22 6.31
C TYR A 86 -24.36 -2.68 4.87
N ALA A 87 -23.16 -2.23 4.56
CA ALA A 87 -22.74 -2.14 3.17
C ALA A 87 -22.27 -3.53 2.74
N THR A 88 -22.98 -4.15 1.80
CA THR A 88 -22.75 -5.56 1.44
C THR A 88 -22.48 -5.71 -0.04
N ALA A 89 -21.35 -6.34 -0.38
CA ALA A 89 -21.05 -6.79 -1.73
C ALA A 89 -21.57 -8.23 -1.94
N VAL A 90 -22.17 -8.46 -3.10
CA VAL A 90 -22.73 -9.74 -3.49
C VAL A 90 -22.09 -10.19 -4.79
N LEU A 91 -21.69 -11.45 -4.85
CA LEU A 91 -21.23 -12.10 -6.08
C LEU A 91 -22.30 -13.06 -6.58
N LEU A 92 -22.81 -12.83 -7.77
CA LEU A 92 -23.73 -13.71 -8.49
C LEU A 92 -22.95 -14.49 -9.56
N ASP A 93 -23.30 -15.77 -9.75
CA ASP A 93 -22.70 -16.61 -10.78
C ASP A 93 -23.41 -16.48 -12.14
N ARG A 94 -22.94 -17.24 -13.13
CA ARG A 94 -23.47 -17.27 -14.50
C ARG A 94 -24.91 -17.83 -14.62
N SER A 95 -25.46 -18.36 -13.52
CA SER A 95 -26.85 -18.81 -13.44
C SER A 95 -27.74 -17.81 -12.69
N GLY A 96 -27.14 -16.73 -12.15
CA GLY A 96 -27.80 -15.79 -11.27
C GLY A 96 -27.87 -16.25 -9.80
N ALA A 97 -27.26 -17.38 -9.46
CA ALA A 97 -27.20 -17.82 -8.06
C ALA A 97 -26.19 -17.00 -7.26
N ILE A 98 -26.48 -16.77 -5.98
CA ILE A 98 -25.58 -16.07 -5.06
C ILE A 98 -24.43 -17.01 -4.70
N VAL A 99 -23.21 -16.67 -5.12
CA VAL A 99 -21.98 -17.36 -4.70
C VAL A 99 -21.63 -17.01 -3.26
N GLY A 100 -21.75 -15.74 -2.92
CA GLY A 100 -21.49 -15.28 -1.57
C GLY A 100 -21.76 -13.80 -1.37
N ARG A 101 -21.66 -13.39 -0.09
CA ARG A 101 -21.84 -12.01 0.36
C ARG A 101 -20.69 -11.61 1.26
N TYR A 102 -20.25 -10.37 1.12
CA TYR A 102 -19.27 -9.74 1.99
C TYR A 102 -19.88 -8.48 2.60
N ARG A 103 -20.05 -8.45 3.90
CA ARG A 103 -20.38 -7.23 4.65
C ARG A 103 -19.11 -6.44 4.93
N LYS A 104 -19.10 -5.15 4.58
CA LYS A 104 -17.96 -4.25 4.81
C LYS A 104 -17.44 -4.39 6.22
N ALA A 105 -16.16 -4.72 6.37
CA ALA A 105 -15.57 -5.01 7.67
C ALA A 105 -14.93 -3.78 8.34
N HIS A 106 -14.59 -2.75 7.58
CA HIS A 106 -13.88 -1.59 8.09
C HIS A 106 -14.65 -0.31 7.79
N ALA A 107 -14.85 0.50 8.81
CA ALA A 107 -15.54 1.77 8.72
C ALA A 107 -14.68 2.91 9.26
N LEU A 108 -14.91 4.09 8.73
CA LEU A 108 -14.46 5.32 9.37
C LEU A 108 -15.46 5.72 10.47
N PRO A 109 -15.04 6.59 11.41
CA PRO A 109 -15.89 6.95 12.55
C PRO A 109 -17.27 7.49 12.18
N ASP A 110 -17.45 7.99 10.96
CA ASP A 110 -18.70 8.61 10.47
C ASP A 110 -19.59 7.66 9.64
N ASP A 111 -19.14 6.43 9.42
CA ASP A 111 -19.93 5.44 8.72
C ASP A 111 -21.05 4.92 9.66
N ASP A 112 -22.30 5.29 9.38
CA ASP A 112 -23.49 4.82 10.10
C ASP A 112 -23.93 3.45 9.57
N ILE A 113 -23.08 2.44 9.76
CA ILE A 113 -23.31 1.06 9.35
C ILE A 113 -22.78 0.06 10.40
N SER A 114 -23.41 -1.11 10.45
CA SER A 114 -22.86 -2.26 11.16
C SER A 114 -21.75 -2.91 10.35
N LEU A 115 -20.79 -3.55 11.02
CA LEU A 115 -19.60 -4.12 10.37
C LEU A 115 -19.70 -5.63 10.21
N GLY A 116 -19.17 -6.13 9.12
CA GLY A 116 -18.97 -7.56 8.90
C GLY A 116 -17.85 -8.12 9.79
N GLU A 117 -17.86 -9.43 9.97
CA GLU A 117 -16.94 -10.14 10.87
C GLU A 117 -15.95 -11.07 10.15
N ASP A 118 -15.88 -11.00 8.81
CA ASP A 118 -14.96 -11.83 8.02
C ASP A 118 -14.50 -11.10 6.75
N LEU A 119 -13.40 -11.57 6.20
CA LEU A 119 -12.85 -11.22 4.90
C LEU A 119 -12.87 -12.47 4.00
N PRO A 120 -14.01 -12.85 3.43
CA PRO A 120 -14.16 -14.08 2.67
C PRO A 120 -13.55 -13.97 1.28
N VAL A 121 -13.15 -15.13 0.75
CA VAL A 121 -12.78 -15.32 -0.66
C VAL A 121 -13.77 -16.33 -1.26
N PHE A 122 -14.25 -16.06 -2.46
CA PHE A 122 -15.30 -16.82 -3.12
C PHE A 122 -14.75 -17.53 -4.34
N ASP A 123 -15.01 -18.82 -4.46
CA ASP A 123 -14.60 -19.63 -5.59
C ASP A 123 -15.50 -19.34 -6.81
N THR A 124 -14.87 -19.20 -7.97
CA THR A 124 -15.53 -19.05 -9.26
C THR A 124 -14.97 -20.05 -10.27
N ASP A 125 -15.59 -20.15 -11.43
CA ASP A 125 -15.11 -21.01 -12.52
C ASP A 125 -13.81 -20.51 -13.19
N PHE A 126 -13.34 -19.31 -12.80
CA PHE A 126 -12.06 -18.74 -13.27
C PHE A 126 -11.04 -18.52 -12.15
N GLY A 127 -11.40 -18.76 -10.90
CA GLY A 127 -10.51 -18.64 -9.73
C GLY A 127 -11.11 -17.88 -8.56
N PRO A 128 -10.38 -17.81 -7.44
CA PRO A 128 -10.87 -17.17 -6.22
C PRO A 128 -10.95 -15.65 -6.32
N VAL A 129 -12.05 -15.06 -5.84
CA VAL A 129 -12.33 -13.62 -5.87
C VAL A 129 -12.56 -13.09 -4.46
N GLY A 130 -11.87 -12.00 -4.10
CA GLY A 130 -12.12 -11.19 -2.92
C GLY A 130 -12.99 -9.99 -3.26
N LEU A 131 -13.84 -9.56 -2.34
CA LEU A 131 -14.68 -8.36 -2.46
C LEU A 131 -14.27 -7.34 -1.40
N THR A 132 -14.19 -6.06 -1.76
CA THR A 132 -13.92 -4.95 -0.83
C THR A 132 -14.83 -3.76 -1.11
N ILE A 133 -15.15 -2.98 -0.06
CA ILE A 133 -16.07 -1.83 -0.16
C ILE A 133 -15.45 -0.61 0.51
N GLY A 134 -15.43 0.52 -0.19
CA GLY A 134 -15.11 1.84 0.37
C GLY A 134 -13.81 1.83 1.20
N THR A 135 -13.95 1.99 2.51
CA THR A 135 -12.85 2.16 3.48
C THR A 135 -11.87 0.99 3.56
N ASP A 136 -12.28 -0.25 3.22
CA ASP A 136 -11.39 -1.42 3.21
C ASP A 136 -10.12 -1.14 2.40
N PHE A 137 -10.23 -0.29 1.38
CA PHE A 137 -9.15 0.10 0.49
C PHE A 137 -7.93 0.72 1.21
N TYR A 138 -8.16 1.45 2.31
CA TYR A 138 -7.08 2.14 3.03
C TYR A 138 -6.25 1.24 3.94
N LEU A 139 -6.68 0.01 4.13
CA LEU A 139 -6.06 -0.96 5.03
C LEU A 139 -5.34 -2.05 4.22
N PRO A 140 -4.00 -1.99 4.09
CA PRO A 140 -3.24 -2.99 3.36
C PRO A 140 -3.43 -4.40 3.92
N GLU A 141 -3.74 -4.51 5.21
CA GLU A 141 -4.04 -5.77 5.89
C GLU A 141 -5.20 -6.55 5.23
N VAL A 142 -6.22 -5.84 4.75
CA VAL A 142 -7.38 -6.46 4.07
C VAL A 142 -6.93 -7.23 2.83
N TYR A 143 -6.09 -6.61 2.03
CA TYR A 143 -5.58 -7.19 0.79
C TYR A 143 -4.63 -8.34 1.06
N GLU A 144 -3.80 -8.23 2.10
CA GLU A 144 -2.92 -9.31 2.54
C GLU A 144 -3.74 -10.53 3.01
N VAL A 145 -4.78 -10.33 3.83
CA VAL A 145 -5.67 -11.40 4.29
C VAL A 145 -6.36 -12.09 3.11
N LEU A 146 -6.97 -11.31 2.20
CA LEU A 146 -7.65 -11.88 1.03
C LEU A 146 -6.68 -12.67 0.16
N ARG A 147 -5.48 -12.17 -0.01
CA ARG A 147 -4.42 -12.84 -0.74
C ARG A 147 -3.98 -14.13 -0.07
N MET A 148 -3.77 -14.12 1.26
CA MET A 148 -3.41 -15.31 2.04
C MET A 148 -4.55 -16.36 2.07
N LYS A 149 -5.79 -15.94 1.88
CA LYS A 149 -6.94 -16.83 1.67
C LYS A 149 -7.08 -17.30 0.21
N GLY A 150 -6.19 -16.87 -0.69
CA GLY A 150 -6.09 -17.37 -2.06
C GLY A 150 -6.69 -16.51 -3.15
N ALA A 151 -7.14 -15.29 -2.87
CA ALA A 151 -7.68 -14.42 -3.90
C ALA A 151 -6.67 -14.16 -5.03
N ASP A 152 -7.07 -14.36 -6.27
CA ASP A 152 -6.32 -14.01 -7.48
C ASP A 152 -6.79 -12.67 -8.08
N LEU A 153 -8.04 -12.31 -7.77
CA LEU A 153 -8.68 -11.08 -8.18
C LEU A 153 -9.44 -10.48 -7.00
N ILE A 154 -9.33 -9.16 -6.83
CA ILE A 154 -10.07 -8.43 -5.79
C ILE A 154 -10.86 -7.31 -6.46
N THR A 155 -12.14 -7.19 -6.11
CA THR A 155 -12.98 -6.07 -6.55
C THR A 155 -13.04 -5.01 -5.48
N TRP A 156 -13.07 -3.75 -5.87
CA TRP A 156 -13.30 -2.62 -4.97
C TRP A 156 -14.53 -1.83 -5.44
N HIS A 157 -15.57 -1.91 -4.63
CA HIS A 157 -16.84 -1.22 -4.86
C HIS A 157 -16.83 0.10 -4.08
N HIS A 158 -16.80 1.22 -4.79
CA HIS A 158 -16.70 2.52 -4.17
C HIS A 158 -18.00 3.32 -4.36
N TYR A 159 -18.33 4.13 -3.34
CA TYR A 159 -19.31 5.21 -3.40
C TYR A 159 -18.60 6.49 -2.96
N PRO A 160 -18.88 7.65 -3.55
CA PRO A 160 -18.19 8.89 -3.20
C PRO A 160 -18.28 9.19 -1.69
N GLU A 161 -17.17 9.01 -1.02
CA GLU A 161 -17.02 9.32 0.39
C GLU A 161 -16.39 10.71 0.54
N ARG A 162 -16.76 11.42 1.61
CA ARG A 162 -16.32 12.81 1.84
C ARG A 162 -14.83 12.95 2.17
N LEU A 163 -14.12 11.85 2.28
CA LEU A 163 -12.73 11.81 2.72
C LEU A 163 -11.77 11.79 1.55
N ARG A 164 -11.38 12.89 0.87
CA ARG A 164 -10.20 12.64 0.14
C ARG A 164 -9.48 13.61 -0.72
N ASP A 165 -8.13 13.64 -0.61
CA ASP A 165 -7.22 13.94 -1.70
C ASP A 165 -7.08 12.70 -2.62
N HIS A 166 -7.75 12.72 -3.74
CA HIS A 166 -7.77 11.64 -4.72
C HIS A 166 -6.40 11.39 -5.39
N SER A 167 -5.44 12.30 -5.24
CA SER A 167 -4.08 12.13 -5.78
C SER A 167 -3.37 10.89 -5.22
N MET A 168 -3.87 10.33 -4.12
CA MET A 168 -3.34 9.12 -3.49
C MET A 168 -3.97 7.82 -3.96
N TRP A 169 -5.10 7.84 -4.68
CA TRP A 169 -5.74 6.60 -5.09
C TRP A 169 -4.90 5.77 -6.06
N GLU A 170 -4.38 6.37 -7.11
CA GLU A 170 -3.55 5.63 -8.07
C GLU A 170 -2.32 4.98 -7.43
N PRO A 171 -1.51 5.71 -6.63
CA PRO A 171 -0.43 5.10 -5.89
C PRO A 171 -0.88 3.94 -4.99
N LEU A 172 -1.96 4.12 -4.25
CA LEU A 172 -2.47 3.06 -3.36
C LEU A 172 -3.02 1.86 -4.14
N LEU A 173 -3.77 2.08 -5.24
CA LEU A 173 -4.26 0.99 -6.10
C LEU A 173 -3.11 0.16 -6.67
N MET A 174 -2.07 0.82 -7.20
CA MET A 174 -0.88 0.12 -7.67
C MET A 174 -0.23 -0.67 -6.53
N ALA A 175 -0.08 -0.06 -5.34
CA ALA A 175 0.50 -0.73 -4.19
C ALA A 175 -0.30 -1.97 -3.78
N ARG A 176 -1.64 -1.90 -3.71
CA ARG A 176 -2.48 -3.08 -3.41
C ARG A 176 -2.26 -4.22 -4.39
N CYS A 177 -2.17 -3.90 -5.70
CA CYS A 177 -1.89 -4.91 -6.72
C CYS A 177 -0.51 -5.54 -6.55
N VAL A 178 0.53 -4.71 -6.39
CA VAL A 178 1.93 -5.15 -6.27
C VAL A 178 2.15 -5.93 -4.99
N ASP A 179 1.70 -5.40 -3.85
CA ASP A 179 1.92 -5.98 -2.53
C ASP A 179 1.23 -7.34 -2.39
N SER A 180 0.00 -7.43 -2.87
CA SER A 180 -0.80 -8.66 -2.76
C SER A 180 -0.71 -9.53 -4.00
N HIS A 181 -0.04 -9.08 -5.05
CA HIS A 181 0.15 -9.80 -6.32
C HIS A 181 -1.18 -10.28 -6.92
N VAL A 182 -2.19 -9.44 -6.89
CA VAL A 182 -3.54 -9.71 -7.39
C VAL A 182 -3.92 -8.79 -8.54
N HIS A 183 -4.86 -9.24 -9.37
CA HIS A 183 -5.59 -8.32 -10.24
C HIS A 183 -6.61 -7.54 -9.41
N MET A 184 -6.83 -6.28 -9.74
CA MET A 184 -7.89 -5.49 -9.10
C MET A 184 -8.87 -4.95 -10.13
N VAL A 185 -10.14 -4.89 -9.73
CA VAL A 185 -11.20 -4.23 -10.50
C VAL A 185 -11.86 -3.20 -9.59
N THR A 186 -11.78 -1.94 -9.98
CA THR A 186 -12.44 -0.86 -9.25
C THR A 186 -13.69 -0.43 -9.98
N ALA A 187 -14.78 -0.20 -9.27
CA ALA A 187 -16.00 0.36 -9.83
C ALA A 187 -16.39 1.62 -9.03
N MET A 188 -16.59 2.71 -9.78
CA MET A 188 -16.58 4.09 -9.26
C MET A 188 -17.80 4.87 -9.78
N TYR A 189 -17.85 6.16 -9.41
CA TYR A 189 -18.81 7.12 -9.93
C TYR A 189 -18.10 8.26 -10.63
N ALA A 190 -18.73 8.79 -11.67
CA ALA A 190 -18.37 10.03 -12.34
C ALA A 190 -19.33 11.15 -11.97
N ASP A 191 -18.82 12.37 -11.99
CA ASP A 191 -19.58 13.59 -11.76
C ASP A 191 -19.10 14.66 -12.76
N ALA A 192 -20.03 15.14 -13.58
CA ALA A 192 -19.71 16.15 -14.59
C ALA A 192 -19.11 17.42 -13.99
N ALA A 193 -19.57 17.84 -12.82
CA ALA A 193 -19.02 19.01 -12.13
C ALA A 193 -17.56 18.76 -11.69
N THR A 194 -17.25 17.56 -11.18
CA THR A 194 -15.90 17.15 -10.83
C THR A 194 -14.98 17.08 -12.04
N TYR A 195 -15.47 16.52 -13.13
CA TYR A 195 -14.72 16.44 -14.38
C TYR A 195 -14.33 17.83 -14.90
N ILE A 196 -15.29 18.78 -14.94
CA ILE A 196 -15.04 20.15 -15.36
C ILE A 196 -14.05 20.83 -14.40
N ALA A 197 -14.25 20.68 -13.10
CA ALA A 197 -13.35 21.25 -12.10
C ALA A 197 -11.92 20.72 -12.27
N HIS A 198 -11.76 19.41 -12.47
CA HIS A 198 -10.45 18.80 -12.68
C HIS A 198 -9.76 19.31 -13.95
N GLN A 199 -10.50 19.50 -15.05
CA GLN A 199 -9.93 20.09 -16.28
C GLN A 199 -9.41 21.50 -16.07
N HIS A 200 -10.01 22.24 -15.13
CA HIS A 200 -9.58 23.59 -14.75
C HIS A 200 -8.60 23.62 -13.58
N GLY A 201 -8.08 22.45 -13.15
CA GLY A 201 -7.13 22.34 -12.04
C GLY A 201 -7.77 22.57 -10.66
N ILE A 202 -9.11 22.58 -10.57
CA ILE A 202 -9.83 22.76 -9.31
C ILE A 202 -10.03 21.38 -8.68
N LYS A 203 -9.50 21.18 -7.48
CA LYS A 203 -9.73 19.97 -6.68
C LYS A 203 -11.02 20.12 -5.90
N MET A 204 -11.99 19.25 -6.13
CA MET A 204 -13.26 19.22 -5.38
C MET A 204 -13.27 18.10 -4.35
N ALA A 205 -13.68 18.43 -3.15
CA ALA A 205 -13.83 17.50 -2.06
C ALA A 205 -15.11 16.65 -2.20
N GLY A 206 -15.01 15.37 -1.88
CA GLY A 206 -16.16 14.46 -1.87
C GLY A 206 -16.78 14.22 -3.25
N ALA A 207 -16.03 14.48 -4.29
CA ALA A 207 -16.49 14.35 -5.65
C ALA A 207 -16.31 12.92 -6.19
N ALA A 208 -17.17 12.53 -7.09
CA ALA A 208 -17.05 11.30 -7.85
C ALA A 208 -16.01 11.50 -8.97
N TRP A 209 -15.00 10.65 -9.04
CA TRP A 209 -13.82 10.89 -9.89
C TRP A 209 -13.80 10.11 -11.19
N GLY A 210 -14.76 9.25 -11.39
CA GLY A 210 -14.67 8.31 -12.48
C GLY A 210 -13.56 7.28 -12.26
N ARG A 211 -12.92 6.86 -13.34
CA ARG A 211 -11.77 5.94 -13.33
C ARG A 211 -12.09 4.57 -12.72
N SER A 212 -13.20 3.98 -13.17
CA SER A 212 -13.39 2.55 -12.99
C SER A 212 -12.37 1.80 -13.83
N MET A 213 -11.59 0.95 -13.21
CA MET A 213 -10.39 0.36 -13.81
C MET A 213 -10.33 -1.14 -13.64
N VAL A 214 -9.73 -1.80 -14.63
CA VAL A 214 -9.18 -3.15 -14.49
C VAL A 214 -7.66 -3.00 -14.41
N LEU A 215 -7.08 -3.43 -13.30
CA LEU A 215 -5.64 -3.34 -13.07
C LEU A 215 -5.02 -4.74 -13.08
N ASN A 216 -3.87 -4.86 -13.70
CA ASN A 216 -3.07 -6.09 -13.62
C ASN A 216 -2.33 -6.17 -12.27
N ARG A 217 -1.63 -7.27 -12.02
CA ARG A 217 -0.91 -7.54 -10.76
C ARG A 217 0.20 -6.55 -10.40
N VAL A 218 0.56 -5.68 -11.33
CA VAL A 218 1.54 -4.60 -11.10
C VAL A 218 0.89 -3.24 -11.03
N GLY A 219 -0.43 -3.22 -10.88
CA GLY A 219 -1.18 -2.01 -10.73
C GLY A 219 -1.23 -1.13 -12.00
N THR A 220 -0.90 -1.71 -13.18
CA THR A 220 -1.08 -0.99 -14.43
C THR A 220 -2.53 -1.12 -14.88
N PRO A 221 -3.25 -0.02 -15.10
CA PRO A 221 -4.57 -0.07 -15.71
C PRO A 221 -4.49 -0.68 -17.11
N VAL A 222 -5.24 -1.76 -17.34
CA VAL A 222 -5.41 -2.40 -18.66
C VAL A 222 -6.74 -2.01 -19.29
N ALA A 223 -7.66 -1.47 -18.51
CA ALA A 223 -8.86 -0.74 -18.94
C ALA A 223 -9.19 0.34 -17.91
N ASP A 224 -9.75 1.46 -18.35
CA ASP A 224 -10.05 2.64 -17.55
C ASP A 224 -11.16 3.44 -18.23
N THR A 225 -12.21 3.82 -17.50
CA THR A 225 -13.27 4.67 -18.04
C THR A 225 -12.83 6.13 -18.19
N GLY A 226 -11.68 6.52 -17.62
CA GLY A 226 -11.33 7.91 -17.49
C GLY A 226 -12.23 8.59 -16.45
N TYR A 227 -12.45 9.89 -16.61
CA TYR A 227 -13.25 10.70 -15.67
C TYR A 227 -14.75 10.73 -16.00
N GLU A 228 -15.18 9.98 -17.02
CA GLU A 228 -16.56 9.94 -17.49
C GLU A 228 -17.27 8.68 -16.98
N ASP A 229 -18.59 8.68 -17.02
CA ASP A 229 -19.40 7.48 -16.85
C ASP A 229 -19.23 6.55 -18.04
N GLY A 230 -19.51 5.27 -17.82
CA GLY A 230 -19.42 4.28 -18.87
C GLY A 230 -18.85 2.93 -18.41
N ILE A 231 -18.36 2.17 -19.37
CA ILE A 231 -17.88 0.81 -19.17
C ILE A 231 -16.47 0.67 -19.74
N ALA A 232 -15.54 0.23 -18.90
CA ALA A 232 -14.22 -0.16 -19.34
C ALA A 232 -14.11 -1.69 -19.35
N THR A 233 -13.49 -2.25 -20.40
CA THR A 233 -13.41 -3.69 -20.61
C THR A 233 -12.00 -4.12 -20.95
N ALA A 234 -11.54 -5.19 -20.31
CA ALA A 234 -10.26 -5.82 -20.61
C ALA A 234 -10.33 -7.33 -20.55
N THR A 235 -9.56 -8.01 -21.39
CA THR A 235 -9.30 -9.44 -21.25
C THR A 235 -8.01 -9.65 -20.47
N VAL A 236 -8.09 -10.35 -19.34
CA VAL A 236 -6.97 -10.67 -18.48
C VAL A 236 -6.75 -12.18 -18.41
N ASN A 237 -5.51 -12.58 -18.22
CA ASN A 237 -5.13 -13.98 -17.97
C ASN A 237 -4.57 -14.09 -16.56
N LEU A 238 -5.33 -14.73 -15.66
CA LEU A 238 -4.94 -14.93 -14.27
C LEU A 238 -3.76 -15.92 -14.11
N ASP A 239 -3.48 -16.74 -15.13
CA ASP A 239 -2.31 -17.66 -15.11
C ASP A 239 -1.01 -17.01 -15.55
N LYS A 240 -1.08 -15.85 -16.19
CA LYS A 240 0.14 -15.09 -16.53
C LYS A 240 0.81 -14.54 -15.28
N ARG A 241 1.41 -15.44 -14.51
CA ARG A 241 2.09 -15.13 -13.25
C ARG A 241 3.53 -14.66 -13.46
N LYS A 242 4.14 -14.97 -14.62
CA LYS A 242 5.59 -14.99 -14.78
C LYS A 242 6.22 -13.95 -15.70
N ARG A 243 5.52 -13.21 -16.53
CA ARG A 243 6.18 -12.43 -17.57
C ARG A 243 5.78 -10.97 -17.73
N ASP A 244 4.72 -10.52 -17.08
CA ASP A 244 4.14 -9.22 -17.46
C ASP A 244 4.72 -8.01 -16.70
N VAL A 245 5.55 -8.25 -15.67
CA VAL A 245 5.84 -7.22 -14.68
C VAL A 245 7.12 -6.46 -14.91
N TRP A 246 8.19 -7.11 -15.37
CA TRP A 246 9.49 -6.48 -15.30
C TRP A 246 10.41 -6.80 -16.49
N GLY A 247 9.95 -7.49 -17.50
CA GLY A 247 10.86 -8.11 -18.46
C GLY A 247 11.84 -9.11 -17.81
N ALA A 248 11.72 -9.26 -16.51
CA ALA A 248 12.46 -10.17 -15.66
C ALA A 248 11.55 -10.59 -14.51
N ASP A 249 10.79 -11.63 -14.72
CA ASP A 249 9.82 -12.28 -13.82
C ASP A 249 10.26 -12.57 -12.42
N PHE A 250 11.54 -12.52 -12.26
CA PHE A 250 12.27 -13.09 -11.14
C PHE A 250 12.09 -12.33 -9.83
N ARG A 251 11.77 -11.04 -9.87
CA ARG A 251 11.91 -10.22 -8.66
C ARG A 251 10.64 -10.00 -7.88
N THR A 252 9.52 -9.70 -8.50
CA THR A 252 8.30 -9.41 -7.76
C THR A 252 7.66 -10.66 -7.17
N GLU A 253 7.58 -11.74 -7.93
CA GLU A 253 7.12 -13.02 -7.37
C GLU A 253 8.07 -13.53 -6.29
N ASN A 254 9.38 -13.43 -6.51
CA ASN A 254 10.36 -13.88 -5.52
C ASN A 254 10.39 -12.99 -4.27
N ILE A 255 10.25 -11.68 -4.41
CA ILE A 255 10.18 -10.76 -3.27
C ILE A 255 8.91 -11.01 -2.49
N PHE A 256 7.76 -11.09 -3.16
CA PHE A 256 6.49 -11.43 -2.53
C PHE A 256 6.57 -12.79 -1.81
N ILE A 257 7.10 -13.80 -2.48
CA ILE A 257 7.26 -15.13 -1.93
C ILE A 257 8.20 -15.11 -0.73
N VAL A 258 9.34 -14.45 -0.81
CA VAL A 258 10.29 -14.36 0.29
C VAL A 258 9.69 -13.63 1.48
N SER A 259 9.02 -12.50 1.27
CA SER A 259 8.30 -11.81 2.33
C SER A 259 7.15 -12.64 2.90
N SER A 260 6.58 -13.55 2.10
CA SER A 260 5.52 -14.46 2.52
C SER A 260 6.02 -15.69 3.26
N TYR A 261 7.28 -16.10 3.04
CA TYR A 261 7.88 -17.31 3.61
C TYR A 261 8.89 -17.05 4.71
N GLY A 262 9.38 -15.83 4.87
CA GLY A 262 10.21 -15.43 6.00
C GLY A 262 9.51 -15.69 7.34
N ASP A 263 10.21 -15.52 8.43
CA ASP A 263 9.56 -15.57 9.73
C ASP A 263 8.54 -14.43 9.85
N ARG A 264 7.27 -14.79 9.76
CA ARG A 264 6.17 -13.83 9.83
C ARG A 264 5.79 -13.45 11.25
N GLN A 265 6.47 -14.00 12.27
CA GLN A 265 6.19 -13.67 13.68
C GLN A 265 6.42 -12.19 13.97
N ALA A 266 7.38 -11.55 13.31
CA ALA A 266 7.58 -10.11 13.42
C ALA A 266 6.37 -9.28 12.92
N LEU A 267 5.46 -9.88 12.16
CA LEU A 267 4.18 -9.26 11.76
C LEU A 267 3.05 -9.47 12.79
N ALA A 268 3.28 -10.23 13.87
CA ALA A 268 2.27 -10.45 14.89
C ALA A 268 1.61 -9.15 15.41
N PRO A 269 2.35 -8.03 15.60
CA PRO A 269 1.73 -6.78 16.03
C PRO A 269 0.62 -6.26 15.11
N VAL A 270 0.59 -6.69 13.83
CA VAL A 270 -0.48 -6.32 12.91
C VAL A 270 -1.82 -6.97 13.29
N ALA A 271 -1.77 -8.17 13.85
CA ALA A 271 -2.95 -8.92 14.32
C ALA A 271 -3.33 -8.65 15.78
N GLU A 272 -2.66 -7.68 16.42
CA GLU A 272 -2.94 -7.30 17.80
C GLU A 272 -3.72 -5.98 17.88
N PRO A 273 -4.56 -5.79 18.92
CA PRO A 273 -5.21 -4.51 19.18
C PRO A 273 -4.18 -3.37 19.28
N TYR A 274 -4.44 -2.27 18.57
CA TYR A 274 -3.54 -1.13 18.62
C TYR A 274 -3.59 -0.47 19.99
N THR A 275 -2.45 -0.40 20.64
CA THR A 275 -2.21 0.43 21.81
C THR A 275 -1.25 1.53 21.41
N GLN A 276 -1.65 2.78 21.62
CA GLN A 276 -0.78 3.91 21.29
C GLN A 276 0.52 3.79 22.10
N PRO A 277 1.68 3.70 21.43
CA PRO A 277 2.96 3.61 22.12
C PRO A 277 3.21 4.85 22.99
N GLN A 278 3.75 4.65 24.17
CA GLN A 278 4.24 5.75 24.97
C GLN A 278 5.52 6.28 24.31
N LEU A 279 5.47 7.53 23.89
CA LEU A 279 6.65 8.24 23.39
C LEU A 279 7.31 9.00 24.55
N PRO A 280 8.65 9.09 24.57
CA PRO A 280 9.33 9.94 25.55
C PRO A 280 9.01 11.42 25.31
N GLU A 281 9.34 12.27 26.28
CA GLU A 281 9.33 13.70 26.06
C GLU A 281 10.54 14.09 25.21
N TYR A 282 10.30 14.63 24.02
CA TYR A 282 11.35 15.01 23.09
C TYR A 282 11.78 16.47 23.32
N ALA A 283 13.07 16.75 23.17
CA ALA A 283 13.63 18.10 23.34
C ALA A 283 13.05 19.09 22.30
N LYS A 284 12.67 18.59 21.13
CA LYS A 284 12.01 19.34 20.07
C LYS A 284 11.13 18.40 19.22
N ARG A 285 10.21 18.97 18.43
CA ARG A 285 9.36 18.19 17.51
C ARG A 285 9.56 18.58 16.05
N THR A 286 10.59 19.38 15.78
CA THR A 286 10.99 19.75 14.42
C THR A 286 12.28 19.03 14.03
N CYS A 287 12.38 18.61 12.79
CA CYS A 287 13.55 17.94 12.25
C CYS A 287 13.87 18.48 10.85
N ARG A 288 15.09 18.96 10.64
CA ARG A 288 15.62 19.16 9.30
C ARG A 288 16.12 17.83 8.77
N LEU A 289 15.30 17.22 7.93
CA LEU A 289 15.58 15.95 7.31
C LEU A 289 16.33 16.17 6.00
N ALA A 290 17.48 15.54 5.84
CA ALA A 290 18.27 15.57 4.61
C ALA A 290 18.47 14.17 4.06
N VAL A 291 18.50 14.08 2.72
CA VAL A 291 18.76 12.83 1.99
C VAL A 291 19.90 13.08 1.02
N GLY A 292 20.97 12.30 1.16
CA GLY A 292 22.15 12.35 0.33
C GLY A 292 22.19 11.17 -0.65
N TYR A 293 22.44 11.47 -1.93
CA TYR A 293 22.49 10.47 -2.98
C TYR A 293 23.77 10.54 -3.79
N LEU A 294 24.26 9.36 -4.17
CA LEU A 294 25.49 9.14 -4.92
C LEU A 294 25.20 8.28 -6.16
N PRO A 295 25.99 8.42 -7.24
CA PRO A 295 25.95 7.47 -8.33
C PRO A 295 26.63 6.15 -7.93
N ARG A 296 26.30 5.08 -8.64
CA ARG A 296 26.82 3.74 -8.39
C ARG A 296 28.36 3.67 -8.35
N GLU A 297 29.02 4.42 -9.19
CA GLU A 297 30.48 4.48 -9.26
C GLU A 297 31.13 5.05 -7.99
N ASP A 298 30.42 5.87 -7.23
CA ASP A 298 30.88 6.51 -5.99
C ASP A 298 30.52 5.70 -4.72
N MET A 299 29.93 4.53 -4.90
CA MET A 299 29.49 3.69 -3.80
C MET A 299 30.70 3.09 -3.06
N TRP A 300 30.60 3.00 -1.73
CA TRP A 300 31.59 2.34 -0.91
C TRP A 300 31.65 0.84 -1.21
N ARG A 301 32.88 0.34 -1.39
CA ARG A 301 33.19 -1.07 -1.66
C ARG A 301 34.19 -1.59 -0.63
N ASN A 302 34.23 -2.91 -0.51
CA ASN A 302 35.20 -3.59 0.36
C ASN A 302 36.64 -3.13 0.09
N GLY A 303 37.37 -2.80 1.17
CA GLY A 303 38.76 -2.42 1.11
C GLY A 303 39.05 -0.98 0.60
N GLU A 304 38.00 -0.21 0.31
CA GLU A 304 38.13 1.18 -0.17
C GLU A 304 37.61 2.19 0.86
N VAL A 305 38.22 3.36 0.93
CA VAL A 305 37.66 4.49 1.69
C VAL A 305 36.64 5.23 0.82
N PRO A 306 35.37 5.40 1.27
CA PRO A 306 34.32 6.00 0.46
C PRO A 306 34.41 7.53 0.44
N GLU A 307 35.44 8.05 -0.21
CA GLU A 307 35.74 9.47 -0.31
C GLU A 307 34.56 10.34 -0.74
N ALA A 308 33.76 9.83 -1.72
CA ALA A 308 32.63 10.57 -2.24
C ALA A 308 31.49 10.68 -1.20
N MET A 309 31.27 9.63 -0.42
CA MET A 309 30.30 9.62 0.68
C MET A 309 30.72 10.56 1.79
N LEU A 310 31.98 10.50 2.23
CA LEU A 310 32.51 11.36 3.26
C LEU A 310 32.43 12.85 2.87
N ARG A 311 32.81 13.19 1.64
CA ARG A 311 32.64 14.56 1.10
C ARG A 311 31.16 14.98 1.04
N LEU A 312 30.23 14.07 0.80
CA LEU A 312 28.81 14.39 0.82
C LEU A 312 28.32 14.69 2.22
N ILE A 313 28.82 13.93 3.22
CA ILE A 313 28.56 14.21 4.63
C ILE A 313 29.10 15.59 5.03
N ASP A 314 30.35 15.93 4.64
CA ASP A 314 30.94 17.26 4.90
C ASP A 314 30.07 18.39 4.32
N ARG A 315 29.56 18.22 3.11
CA ARG A 315 28.68 19.20 2.48
C ARG A 315 27.33 19.34 3.21
N ALA A 316 26.89 18.33 3.95
CA ALA A 316 25.67 18.44 4.73
C ALA A 316 25.78 19.49 5.85
N ALA A 317 27.00 19.90 6.24
CA ALA A 317 27.23 20.99 7.20
C ALA A 317 26.55 22.31 6.73
N GLU A 318 26.47 22.57 5.42
CA GLU A 318 25.83 23.78 4.87
C GLU A 318 24.31 23.77 5.12
N ILE A 319 23.72 22.60 5.25
CA ILE A 319 22.28 22.39 5.48
C ILE A 319 22.00 22.36 6.99
N ALA A 320 22.98 21.92 7.82
CA ALA A 320 22.85 21.65 9.24
C ALA A 320 21.65 20.71 9.56
N PRO A 321 21.62 19.47 9.00
CA PRO A 321 20.51 18.58 9.20
C PRO A 321 20.46 18.03 10.62
N ASP A 322 19.27 17.67 11.07
CA ASP A 322 19.07 16.86 12.28
C ASP A 322 19.27 15.38 11.99
N LEU A 323 18.80 14.94 10.81
CA LEU A 323 18.92 13.57 10.32
C LEU A 323 19.36 13.59 8.86
N LEU A 324 20.44 12.90 8.56
CA LEU A 324 20.98 12.68 7.22
C LEU A 324 20.83 11.19 6.85
N VAL A 325 20.11 10.90 5.79
CA VAL A 325 19.97 9.55 5.24
C VAL A 325 20.79 9.44 3.97
N LEU A 326 21.67 8.46 3.91
CA LEU A 326 22.54 8.19 2.75
C LEU A 326 22.14 6.89 2.08
N SER A 327 22.39 6.77 0.79
CA SER A 327 22.06 5.56 0.02
C SER A 327 22.82 4.33 0.53
N GLU A 328 22.22 3.17 0.32
CA GLU A 328 22.82 1.88 0.65
C GLU A 328 24.20 1.73 0.00
N GLN A 329 25.16 1.20 0.75
CA GLN A 329 26.52 0.95 0.29
C GLN A 329 26.70 -0.53 -0.09
N GLY A 330 27.83 -0.90 -0.65
CA GLY A 330 28.12 -2.26 -1.10
C GLY A 330 29.26 -2.91 -0.31
N CYS A 331 29.42 -2.53 0.95
CA CYS A 331 30.45 -3.07 1.81
C CYS A 331 29.95 -4.32 2.55
N SER A 332 30.43 -5.50 2.16
CA SER A 332 30.00 -6.78 2.75
C SER A 332 31.03 -7.39 3.69
N ALA A 333 32.23 -6.84 3.81
CA ALA A 333 33.29 -7.37 4.66
C ALA A 333 33.39 -6.57 5.96
N ALA A 334 33.43 -7.27 7.07
CA ALA A 334 33.87 -6.73 8.36
C ALA A 334 35.41 -6.80 8.42
N ASP A 335 36.08 -5.90 7.71
CA ASP A 335 37.54 -5.76 7.69
C ASP A 335 37.99 -4.50 8.44
N GLU A 336 39.29 -4.32 8.58
CA GLU A 336 39.89 -3.17 9.26
C GLU A 336 39.52 -1.84 8.57
N THR A 337 39.39 -1.85 7.24
CA THR A 337 39.00 -0.66 6.47
C THR A 337 37.56 -0.27 6.79
N THR A 338 36.65 -1.24 6.83
CA THR A 338 35.25 -1.02 7.19
C THR A 338 35.12 -0.45 8.59
N SER A 339 35.80 -1.03 9.58
CA SER A 339 35.79 -0.52 10.96
C SER A 339 36.29 0.93 11.02
N ARG A 340 37.38 1.25 10.35
CA ARG A 340 37.91 2.61 10.27
C ARG A 340 36.94 3.59 9.64
N VAL A 341 36.22 3.18 8.59
CA VAL A 341 35.24 4.06 7.94
C VAL A 341 34.02 4.27 8.84
N MET A 342 33.58 3.25 9.57
CA MET A 342 32.52 3.40 10.57
C MET A 342 32.91 4.42 11.65
N ASP A 343 34.17 4.40 12.13
CA ASP A 343 34.70 5.40 13.06
C ASP A 343 34.70 6.80 12.43
N MET A 344 35.09 6.93 11.16
CA MET A 344 35.03 8.21 10.45
C MET A 344 33.60 8.75 10.31
N VAL A 345 32.60 7.89 10.08
CA VAL A 345 31.20 8.31 10.05
C VAL A 345 30.74 8.75 11.44
N ALA A 346 31.14 8.03 12.49
CA ALA A 346 30.87 8.39 13.88
C ALA A 346 31.44 9.77 14.24
N GLU A 347 32.72 10.03 13.88
CA GLU A 347 33.35 11.34 14.07
C GLU A 347 32.58 12.45 13.36
N LYS A 348 32.16 12.23 12.10
CA LYS A 348 31.37 13.20 11.34
C LYS A 348 29.97 13.43 11.90
N ALA A 349 29.31 12.40 12.40
CA ALA A 349 28.03 12.54 13.08
C ALA A 349 28.16 13.43 14.32
N ALA A 350 29.22 13.22 15.11
CA ALA A 350 29.53 14.04 16.26
C ALA A 350 29.93 15.48 15.88
N GLU A 351 30.75 15.68 14.84
CA GLU A 351 31.16 16.99 14.32
C GLU A 351 29.96 17.79 13.85
N LEU A 352 29.10 17.19 13.00
CA LEU A 352 27.89 17.81 12.49
C LEU A 352 26.76 17.89 13.51
N ARG A 353 26.88 17.18 14.63
CA ARG A 353 25.81 17.02 15.64
C ARG A 353 24.47 16.59 15.02
N CYS A 354 24.52 15.64 14.08
CA CYS A 354 23.36 15.13 13.40
C CYS A 354 23.29 13.59 13.46
N TYR A 355 22.10 13.03 13.35
CA TYR A 355 21.92 11.60 13.13
C TYR A 355 22.30 11.27 11.68
N ILE A 356 23.05 10.18 11.49
CA ILE A 356 23.42 9.70 10.14
C ILE A 356 22.94 8.26 9.98
N ALA A 357 22.09 8.00 8.96
CA ALA A 357 21.60 6.68 8.61
C ALA A 357 22.25 6.19 7.30
N ILE A 358 22.83 5.00 7.31
CA ILE A 358 23.46 4.34 6.16
C ILE A 358 23.16 2.85 6.21
N SER A 359 22.89 2.21 5.08
CA SER A 359 22.81 0.75 5.00
C SER A 359 23.84 0.18 4.03
N GLY A 360 23.87 -1.15 3.93
CA GLY A 360 24.80 -1.82 3.04
C GLY A 360 26.16 -2.07 3.65
N ILE A 361 26.28 -1.94 4.97
CA ILE A 361 27.47 -2.30 5.73
C ILE A 361 27.17 -3.61 6.43
N ALA A 362 27.94 -4.66 6.16
CA ALA A 362 27.73 -5.96 6.77
C ALA A 362 28.24 -5.98 8.22
N ASN A 363 27.43 -6.55 9.09
CA ASN A 363 27.82 -6.96 10.41
C ASN A 363 27.76 -8.49 10.47
N HIS A 364 28.87 -9.17 10.75
CA HIS A 364 28.95 -10.63 10.80
C HIS A 364 28.66 -11.38 9.48
N GLY A 365 29.42 -11.07 8.44
CA GLY A 365 29.74 -12.00 7.34
C GLY A 365 28.72 -12.19 6.23
N GLU A 366 27.44 -11.87 6.35
CA GLU A 366 26.48 -12.16 5.29
C GLU A 366 25.24 -11.25 5.19
N GLN A 367 24.92 -10.43 6.17
CA GLN A 367 23.75 -9.53 6.11
C GLN A 367 24.16 -8.07 6.03
N SER A 368 23.55 -7.35 5.10
CA SER A 368 23.64 -5.90 5.07
C SER A 368 22.86 -5.32 6.24
N VAL A 369 23.41 -4.33 6.92
CA VAL A 369 22.81 -3.72 8.12
C VAL A 369 22.54 -2.25 7.85
N CYS A 370 21.41 -1.75 8.31
CA CYS A 370 21.11 -0.33 8.42
C CYS A 370 21.65 0.18 9.76
N HIS A 371 22.64 1.05 9.73
CA HIS A 371 23.19 1.67 10.91
C HIS A 371 22.73 3.11 11.04
N VAL A 372 22.47 3.55 12.27
CA VAL A 372 22.26 4.97 12.59
C VAL A 372 23.18 5.39 13.72
N TRP A 373 23.97 6.42 13.48
CA TRP A 373 24.79 7.11 14.48
C TRP A 373 24.02 8.32 15.02
N ASP A 374 24.13 8.54 16.33
CA ASP A 374 23.55 9.71 16.98
C ASP A 374 24.46 10.95 16.91
N ARG A 375 24.03 12.05 17.54
CA ARG A 375 24.75 13.32 17.59
C ARG A 375 26.08 13.28 18.36
N ALA A 376 26.37 12.18 19.08
CA ALA A 376 27.61 11.91 19.75
C ALA A 376 28.49 10.89 19.02
N GLY A 377 28.04 10.41 17.85
CA GLY A 377 28.71 9.40 17.05
C GLY A 377 28.53 7.97 17.58
N GLN A 378 27.55 7.74 18.46
CA GLN A 378 27.26 6.39 18.95
C GLN A 378 26.25 5.71 18.00
N ILE A 379 26.44 4.42 17.76
CA ILE A 379 25.45 3.63 17.03
C ILE A 379 24.25 3.40 17.94
N VAL A 380 23.09 3.93 17.56
CA VAL A 380 21.82 3.81 18.28
C VAL A 380 20.83 2.86 17.61
N TYR A 381 21.14 2.43 16.39
CA TYR A 381 20.32 1.51 15.62
C TYR A 381 21.22 0.71 14.69
N ALA A 382 21.02 -0.61 14.65
CA ALA A 382 21.77 -1.51 13.79
C ALA A 382 20.89 -2.72 13.43
N GLU A 383 20.02 -2.54 12.43
CA GLU A 383 19.07 -3.57 12.00
C GLU A 383 19.51 -4.20 10.68
N PRO A 384 19.48 -5.52 10.58
CA PRO A 384 19.77 -6.20 9.34
C PRO A 384 18.70 -5.90 8.28
N ILE A 385 19.09 -5.88 7.02
CA ILE A 385 18.15 -5.89 5.90
C ILE A 385 17.41 -7.22 5.93
N TYR A 386 16.09 -7.17 5.97
CA TYR A 386 15.25 -8.35 6.20
C TYR A 386 15.14 -9.24 4.98
N TRP A 387 15.18 -8.65 3.81
CA TRP A 387 15.14 -9.41 2.56
C TRP A 387 16.54 -10.03 2.25
N PRO A 388 16.67 -11.29 1.88
CA PRO A 388 15.63 -12.31 1.63
C PRO A 388 15.36 -13.30 2.79
N ARG A 389 15.86 -13.04 3.98
CA ARG A 389 15.89 -14.03 5.07
C ARG A 389 14.70 -13.99 6.03
N GLY A 390 13.84 -12.96 5.92
CA GLY A 390 12.82 -12.69 6.91
C GLY A 390 13.40 -11.95 8.13
N PHE A 391 12.58 -11.69 9.11
CA PHE A 391 12.91 -10.89 10.28
C PHE A 391 12.35 -11.55 11.54
N GLU A 392 13.16 -11.56 12.59
CA GLU A 392 12.76 -12.08 13.89
C GLU A 392 12.00 -11.01 14.68
N GLU A 393 12.49 -9.78 14.68
CA GLU A 393 11.89 -8.64 15.37
C GLU A 393 12.18 -7.34 14.59
N LEU A 394 11.27 -6.39 14.68
CA LEU A 394 11.41 -5.06 14.06
C LEU A 394 11.54 -4.03 15.17
N GLU A 395 12.65 -3.32 15.22
CA GLU A 395 12.91 -2.33 16.25
C GLU A 395 12.73 -0.89 15.77
N VAL A 396 12.47 0.00 16.71
CA VAL A 396 12.43 1.44 16.53
C VAL A 396 13.37 2.09 17.54
N PHE A 397 13.85 3.28 17.27
CA PHE A 397 14.72 4.01 18.19
C PHE A 397 14.24 5.45 18.38
N ASP A 398 14.55 6.03 19.54
CA ASP A 398 14.19 7.40 19.87
C ASP A 398 15.38 8.34 19.60
N THR A 399 15.07 9.49 18.99
CA THR A 399 15.99 10.62 18.82
C THR A 399 15.63 11.73 19.80
N ASP A 400 16.28 12.87 19.73
CA ASP A 400 15.88 14.06 20.50
C ASP A 400 14.66 14.80 19.93
N PHE A 401 14.10 14.36 18.78
CA PHE A 401 12.96 14.99 18.12
C PHE A 401 11.80 14.04 17.79
N GLY A 402 12.01 12.74 17.74
CA GLY A 402 10.96 11.79 17.41
C GLY A 402 11.44 10.33 17.33
N ARG A 403 10.52 9.40 17.17
CA ARG A 403 10.79 7.97 17.03
C ARG A 403 10.97 7.59 15.58
N ILE A 404 11.99 6.80 15.29
CA ILE A 404 12.39 6.45 13.93
C ILE A 404 12.43 4.92 13.78
N GLY A 405 11.99 4.42 12.63
CA GLY A 405 12.22 3.07 12.16
C GLY A 405 13.11 3.08 10.92
N GLY A 406 13.78 1.96 10.67
CA GLY A 406 14.66 1.79 9.52
C GLY A 406 14.27 0.57 8.69
N ARG A 407 14.41 0.67 7.39
CA ARG A 407 14.39 -0.44 6.45
C ARG A 407 15.36 -0.15 5.31
N SER A 408 15.59 -1.09 4.42
CA SER A 408 16.50 -0.85 3.32
C SER A 408 16.14 -1.65 2.08
N CYS A 409 16.26 -1.01 0.92
CA CYS A 409 16.25 -1.64 -0.40
C CYS A 409 15.01 -2.54 -0.65
N GLY A 410 15.21 -3.86 -0.77
CA GLY A 410 14.16 -4.86 -1.04
C GLY A 410 13.07 -4.92 0.02
N ASP A 411 13.32 -4.45 1.24
CA ASP A 411 12.35 -4.42 2.34
C ASP A 411 11.12 -3.57 1.99
N LEU A 412 11.25 -2.60 1.07
CA LEU A 412 10.13 -1.83 0.52
C LEU A 412 8.98 -2.70 0.04
N TYR A 413 9.28 -3.89 -0.48
CA TYR A 413 8.28 -4.83 -1.01
C TYR A 413 7.70 -5.79 0.06
N THR A 414 7.96 -5.51 1.33
CA THR A 414 7.31 -6.17 2.46
C THR A 414 6.28 -5.20 3.07
N PRO A 415 5.01 -5.24 2.63
CA PRO A 415 4.06 -4.16 2.87
C PRO A 415 3.80 -3.85 4.33
N LEU A 416 3.79 -4.89 5.17
CA LEU A 416 3.44 -4.75 6.58
C LEU A 416 4.64 -4.48 7.50
N LEU A 417 5.86 -4.42 6.96
CA LEU A 417 7.05 -4.02 7.72
C LEU A 417 6.89 -2.58 8.24
N ASP A 418 6.62 -1.65 7.33
CA ASP A 418 6.40 -0.24 7.70
C ASP A 418 5.19 -0.10 8.65
N ARG A 419 4.17 -0.98 8.51
CA ARG A 419 3.02 -1.04 9.43
C ARG A 419 3.46 -1.39 10.85
N VAL A 420 4.30 -2.40 11.03
CA VAL A 420 4.81 -2.80 12.35
C VAL A 420 5.64 -1.68 12.97
N LEU A 421 6.56 -1.08 12.21
CA LEU A 421 7.34 0.07 12.67
C LEU A 421 6.43 1.23 13.11
N ALA A 422 5.39 1.53 12.34
CA ALA A 422 4.42 2.55 12.69
C ALA A 422 3.59 2.18 13.93
N LEU A 423 3.17 0.93 14.08
CA LEU A 423 2.48 0.45 15.29
C LEU A 423 3.37 0.55 16.53
N LYS A 424 4.68 0.36 16.40
CA LYS A 424 5.68 0.60 17.46
C LYS A 424 5.97 2.09 17.71
N GLY A 425 5.36 2.98 16.94
CA GLY A 425 5.40 4.44 17.15
C GLY A 425 6.35 5.21 16.24
N ALA A 426 6.97 4.58 15.23
CA ALA A 426 7.81 5.31 14.28
C ALA A 426 7.03 6.46 13.63
N GLU A 427 7.61 7.63 13.60
CA GLU A 427 7.06 8.84 12.97
C GLU A 427 7.78 9.14 11.66
N ILE A 428 9.03 8.67 11.56
CA ILE A 428 9.86 8.74 10.37
C ILE A 428 10.37 7.32 10.06
N ILE A 429 10.35 6.93 8.80
CA ILE A 429 11.01 5.72 8.31
C ILE A 429 12.17 6.15 7.39
N VAL A 430 13.38 5.73 7.75
CA VAL A 430 14.56 5.91 6.92
C VAL A 430 14.75 4.71 6.00
N ASP A 431 15.07 4.98 4.73
CA ASP A 431 15.25 3.97 3.68
C ASP A 431 16.54 4.24 2.89
N PRO A 432 17.70 3.94 3.45
CA PRO A 432 18.93 3.83 2.69
C PRO A 432 18.80 2.71 1.65
N SER A 433 18.76 3.02 0.36
CA SER A 433 18.37 2.06 -0.68
C SER A 433 19.29 2.11 -1.90
N ARG A 434 19.37 1.02 -2.62
CA ARG A 434 20.03 0.95 -3.92
C ARG A 434 19.16 0.42 -5.06
N MET A 435 18.02 -0.14 -4.77
CA MET A 435 16.97 -0.64 -5.66
C MET A 435 17.40 -0.95 -7.10
N TRP A 436 17.93 -2.13 -7.30
CA TRP A 436 18.27 -2.64 -8.61
C TRP A 436 17.05 -3.15 -9.38
N GLY A 437 16.83 -2.61 -10.59
CA GLY A 437 15.88 -3.16 -11.55
C GLY A 437 14.41 -2.89 -11.29
N ALA A 438 14.07 -2.03 -10.32
CA ALA A 438 12.73 -1.50 -10.19
C ALA A 438 12.50 -0.36 -11.20
N SER A 439 11.29 -0.24 -11.78
CA SER A 439 10.94 0.98 -12.49
C SER A 439 10.81 2.10 -11.46
N GLY A 440 11.31 3.29 -11.79
CA GLY A 440 11.22 4.41 -10.87
C GLY A 440 9.79 4.77 -10.50
N ARG A 441 8.84 4.61 -11.44
CA ARG A 441 7.43 4.83 -11.19
C ARG A 441 6.89 3.88 -10.10
N THR A 442 7.17 2.59 -10.21
CA THR A 442 6.72 1.62 -9.20
C THR A 442 7.35 1.92 -7.85
N ASN A 443 8.64 2.20 -7.83
CA ASN A 443 9.35 2.48 -6.59
C ASN A 443 8.81 3.71 -5.87
N GLU A 444 8.66 4.84 -6.56
CA GLU A 444 8.06 6.05 -6.00
C GLU A 444 6.63 5.78 -5.50
N THR A 445 5.85 5.06 -6.28
CA THR A 445 4.47 4.69 -5.91
C THR A 445 4.43 3.87 -4.62
N MET A 446 5.31 2.87 -4.50
CA MET A 446 5.39 2.04 -3.29
C MET A 446 5.83 2.86 -2.08
N LEU A 447 6.83 3.73 -2.21
CA LEU A 447 7.27 4.63 -1.14
C LEU A 447 6.15 5.56 -0.68
N ARG A 448 5.40 6.14 -1.61
CA ARG A 448 4.25 6.99 -1.31
C ARG A 448 3.15 6.22 -0.57
N ALA A 449 2.87 4.99 -1.00
CA ALA A 449 1.90 4.13 -0.34
C ALA A 449 2.34 3.78 1.09
N ARG A 450 3.61 3.44 1.31
CA ARG A 450 4.14 3.18 2.66
C ARG A 450 3.95 4.38 3.60
N ALA A 451 4.23 5.58 3.11
CA ALA A 451 4.01 6.80 3.89
C ALA A 451 2.53 7.01 4.22
N ALA A 452 1.66 6.93 3.21
CA ALA A 452 0.22 7.17 3.37
C ALA A 452 -0.49 6.10 4.20
N ASP A 453 -0.19 4.81 3.96
CA ASP A 453 -0.80 3.70 4.70
C ASP A 453 -0.49 3.76 6.19
N ASN A 454 0.64 4.35 6.57
CA ASN A 454 1.12 4.33 7.95
C ASN A 454 1.09 5.71 8.62
N GLY A 455 0.80 6.77 7.87
CA GLY A 455 0.81 8.13 8.39
C GLY A 455 2.20 8.52 8.94
N VAL A 456 3.26 8.19 8.21
CA VAL A 456 4.67 8.42 8.59
C VAL A 456 5.40 9.21 7.52
N TRP A 457 6.43 9.94 7.93
CA TRP A 457 7.41 10.48 7.00
C TRP A 457 8.30 9.38 6.45
N VAL A 458 8.64 9.43 5.17
CA VAL A 458 9.60 8.50 4.54
C VAL A 458 10.76 9.29 3.94
N ALA A 459 11.98 8.94 4.34
CA ALA A 459 13.22 9.48 3.80
C ALA A 459 13.97 8.39 3.04
N CYS A 460 13.86 8.40 1.71
CA CYS A 460 14.48 7.39 0.87
C CYS A 460 15.69 7.96 0.12
N ALA A 461 16.86 7.37 0.37
CA ALA A 461 18.09 7.70 -0.32
C ALA A 461 18.42 6.61 -1.34
N HIS A 462 18.21 6.90 -2.63
CA HIS A 462 18.57 6.02 -3.73
C HIS A 462 19.95 6.32 -4.30
N TRP A 463 20.55 5.32 -4.94
CA TRP A 463 21.58 5.62 -5.91
C TRP A 463 21.01 6.43 -7.07
N ASN A 464 21.76 7.41 -7.52
CA ASN A 464 21.40 8.09 -8.74
C ASN A 464 21.76 7.18 -9.93
N HIS A 465 20.73 6.57 -10.48
CA HIS A 465 20.82 5.68 -11.63
C HIS A 465 20.75 6.44 -12.96
N SER A 466 21.10 5.76 -14.06
CA SER A 466 20.80 6.25 -15.41
C SER A 466 19.30 6.35 -15.71
N ASP A 467 18.44 5.72 -14.89
CA ASP A 467 16.99 5.88 -14.96
C ASP A 467 16.56 7.11 -14.13
N PRO A 468 16.11 8.20 -14.80
CA PRO A 468 15.70 9.44 -14.12
C PRO A 468 14.45 9.30 -13.25
N SER A 469 13.73 8.19 -13.36
CA SER A 469 12.55 7.91 -12.55
C SER A 469 12.89 7.34 -11.17
N LEU A 470 14.12 6.83 -10.98
CA LEU A 470 14.62 6.41 -9.68
C LEU A 470 15.21 7.62 -8.95
N ARG A 471 14.44 8.19 -8.05
CA ARG A 471 14.78 9.41 -7.32
C ARG A 471 14.93 9.15 -5.83
N SER A 472 15.84 9.89 -5.18
CA SER A 472 15.80 10.04 -3.73
C SER A 472 14.67 10.98 -3.34
N LEU A 473 13.92 10.65 -2.29
CA LEU A 473 12.65 11.28 -1.97
C LEU A 473 12.53 11.57 -0.48
N ILE A 474 11.87 12.67 -0.15
CA ILE A 474 11.25 12.90 1.16
C ILE A 474 9.75 12.97 0.91
N ILE A 475 8.99 12.15 1.64
CA ILE A 475 7.56 11.95 1.45
C ILE A 475 6.86 12.21 2.78
N ASP A 476 5.78 12.98 2.73
CA ASP A 476 4.99 13.31 3.90
C ASP A 476 4.02 12.17 4.32
N PRO A 477 3.40 12.24 5.52
CA PRO A 477 2.49 11.22 6.01
C PRO A 477 1.23 10.99 5.15
N TYR A 478 0.99 11.85 4.16
CA TYR A 478 -0.11 11.70 3.19
C TYR A 478 0.34 11.10 1.86
N GLY A 479 1.63 10.71 1.77
CA GLY A 479 2.22 10.17 0.56
C GLY A 479 2.55 11.22 -0.50
N GLN A 480 2.62 12.52 -0.14
CA GLN A 480 3.04 13.56 -1.06
C GLN A 480 4.56 13.69 -1.08
N VAL A 481 5.14 13.77 -2.25
CA VAL A 481 6.57 14.01 -2.41
C VAL A 481 6.85 15.49 -2.15
N VAL A 482 7.48 15.81 -1.02
CA VAL A 482 7.82 17.19 -0.62
C VAL A 482 9.20 17.62 -1.06
N ALA A 483 10.11 16.66 -1.27
CA ALA A 483 11.42 16.90 -1.87
C ALA A 483 11.86 15.70 -2.69
N ALA A 484 12.48 15.94 -3.83
CA ALA A 484 12.98 14.91 -4.74
C ALA A 484 14.34 15.30 -5.33
N SER A 485 15.22 14.30 -5.48
CA SER A 485 16.49 14.52 -6.17
C SER A 485 16.22 14.89 -7.63
N LYS A 486 17.03 15.85 -8.12
CA LYS A 486 17.05 16.20 -9.54
C LYS A 486 17.98 15.22 -10.28
N PHE A 487 17.96 15.31 -11.60
CA PHE A 487 18.84 14.56 -12.50
C PHE A 487 20.32 14.99 -12.37
N GLN A 488 20.83 14.99 -11.13
CA GLN A 488 22.23 15.27 -10.83
C GLN A 488 22.88 13.99 -10.29
N ARG A 489 24.11 13.75 -10.67
CA ARG A 489 24.82 12.52 -10.31
C ARG A 489 24.97 12.35 -8.79
N ARG A 490 25.17 13.43 -8.05
CA ARG A 490 25.30 13.44 -6.59
C ARG A 490 24.76 14.73 -5.99
N GLY A 491 24.21 14.64 -4.80
CA GLY A 491 23.68 15.83 -4.13
C GLY A 491 22.96 15.53 -2.83
N LEU A 492 22.37 16.60 -2.32
CA LEU A 492 21.56 16.61 -1.11
C LEU A 492 20.21 17.25 -1.44
N ILE A 493 19.16 16.65 -0.92
CA ILE A 493 17.84 17.28 -0.80
C ILE A 493 17.51 17.38 0.68
N HIS A 494 16.71 18.35 1.08
CA HIS A 494 16.27 18.48 2.46
C HIS A 494 14.87 19.09 2.54
N TYR A 495 14.25 18.87 3.69
CA TYR A 495 12.95 19.45 4.03
C TYR A 495 12.86 19.61 5.54
N ASP A 496 12.30 20.73 6.01
CA ASP A 496 12.05 20.97 7.44
C ASP A 496 10.68 20.38 7.78
N ILE A 497 10.64 19.41 8.68
CA ILE A 497 9.42 18.73 9.12
C ILE A 497 9.05 19.13 10.53
N ASP A 498 7.76 19.21 10.79
CA ASP A 498 7.18 19.35 12.12
C ASP A 498 6.36 18.08 12.42
N LEU A 499 6.79 17.30 13.42
CA LEU A 499 6.14 16.06 13.79
C LEU A 499 4.85 16.27 14.60
N ASP A 500 4.62 17.48 15.10
CA ASP A 500 3.40 17.89 15.76
C ASP A 500 2.41 18.57 14.80
N ASP A 501 2.81 18.87 13.56
CA ASP A 501 1.90 19.31 12.52
C ASP A 501 0.95 18.15 12.18
N LYS A 502 0.04 17.88 13.08
CA LYS A 502 -1.13 17.04 12.85
C LYS A 502 -2.05 17.83 11.95
N ARG A 503 -1.75 17.84 10.66
CA ARG A 503 -2.71 18.36 9.69
C ARG A 503 -4.02 17.64 9.93
N VAL A 504 -4.95 18.36 10.51
CA VAL A 504 -6.30 17.87 10.71
C VAL A 504 -6.84 17.60 9.32
N TYR A 505 -7.10 16.34 9.04
CA TYR A 505 -7.71 15.97 7.78
C TYR A 505 -9.15 16.48 7.80
N TYR A 506 -9.36 17.66 7.24
CA TYR A 506 -10.70 18.07 6.87
C TYR A 506 -11.08 17.24 5.66
N ALA A 507 -12.16 16.48 5.79
CA ALA A 507 -12.74 15.79 4.66
C ALA A 507 -12.68 16.68 3.41
N GLY A 508 -11.75 16.37 2.53
CA GLY A 508 -11.78 16.84 1.17
C GLY A 508 -11.21 18.19 0.80
N LEU A 509 -10.57 18.95 1.66
CA LEU A 509 -9.95 20.22 1.26
C LEU A 509 -8.43 20.09 1.10
N ALA A 510 -7.90 20.43 -0.08
CA ALA A 510 -6.48 20.57 -0.30
C ALA A 510 -5.88 21.67 0.60
N ALA A 511 -4.60 21.57 0.96
CA ALA A 511 -3.92 22.51 1.85
C ALA A 511 -4.08 23.98 1.42
N GLU A 512 -4.06 24.24 0.10
CA GLU A 512 -4.26 25.57 -0.51
C GLU A 512 -5.70 26.10 -0.38
N GLN A 513 -6.69 25.22 -0.22
CA GLN A 513 -8.09 25.61 -0.01
C GLN A 513 -8.41 25.91 1.45
N ARG A 514 -7.52 25.54 2.39
CA ARG A 514 -7.68 25.78 3.83
C ARG A 514 -7.46 27.24 4.19
N GLU A 515 -6.54 27.92 3.51
CA GLU A 515 -6.31 29.37 3.72
C GLU A 515 -7.48 30.23 3.28
N HIS A 516 -8.30 29.74 2.34
CA HIS A 516 -9.48 30.42 1.83
C HIS A 516 -10.82 29.88 2.36
N ALA A 517 -10.78 28.75 3.12
CA ALA A 517 -11.99 28.13 3.67
C ALA A 517 -12.56 28.87 4.88
N ASP A 518 -11.82 29.82 5.44
CA ASP A 518 -12.25 30.52 6.68
C ASP A 518 -13.50 31.41 6.52
N GLU A 519 -13.94 31.70 5.31
CA GLU A 519 -15.06 32.66 5.13
C GLU A 519 -16.37 32.07 4.57
N GLY A 520 -16.42 30.86 4.04
CA GLY A 520 -17.68 30.36 3.45
C GLY A 520 -17.87 28.85 3.41
N MET A 521 -16.81 28.05 3.21
CA MET A 521 -16.91 26.60 3.16
C MET A 521 -16.61 25.91 4.50
N ALA A 522 -15.97 26.60 5.42
CA ALA A 522 -15.79 26.16 6.82
C ALA A 522 -17.12 25.92 7.52
N ALA A 523 -18.17 26.65 7.16
CA ALA A 523 -19.52 26.47 7.70
C ALA A 523 -20.11 25.09 7.33
N TYR A 524 -19.86 24.59 6.13
CA TYR A 524 -20.35 23.27 5.70
C TYR A 524 -19.60 22.10 6.34
N ALA A 525 -18.33 22.28 6.65
CA ALA A 525 -17.52 21.27 7.36
C ALA A 525 -17.68 21.39 8.89
N HIS A 526 -18.05 22.59 9.39
CA HIS A 526 -18.04 22.90 10.82
C HIS A 526 -19.28 22.37 11.56
N ASP A 527 -20.43 22.32 10.93
CA ASP A 527 -21.69 21.94 11.59
C ASP A 527 -21.92 20.44 11.68
N SER A 528 -21.22 19.65 10.86
CA SER A 528 -21.41 18.19 10.86
C SER A 528 -20.35 17.39 11.62
N LEU A 529 -19.17 17.95 11.96
CA LEU A 529 -18.05 17.21 12.58
C LEU A 529 -17.26 17.95 13.68
N PRO A 530 -17.91 18.54 14.71
CA PRO A 530 -17.19 19.31 15.72
C PRO A 530 -16.31 18.49 16.68
N GLN A 531 -16.38 17.17 16.69
CA GLN A 531 -15.76 16.34 17.72
C GLN A 531 -14.68 15.36 17.25
N GLN A 532 -14.41 15.25 15.96
CA GLN A 532 -13.51 14.21 15.42
C GLN A 532 -12.31 14.78 14.66
N ARG A 533 -11.52 15.62 15.31
CA ARG A 533 -10.22 16.05 14.79
C ARG A 533 -9.16 14.98 15.05
N LYS A 534 -9.25 13.83 14.39
CA LYS A 534 -8.21 12.82 14.44
C LYS A 534 -7.21 13.06 13.30
N GLY A 535 -5.93 12.93 13.60
CA GLY A 535 -4.90 12.89 12.55
C GLY A 535 -5.13 11.69 11.61
N TRP A 536 -4.61 11.75 10.38
CA TRP A 536 -4.72 10.68 9.38
C TRP A 536 -4.34 9.30 9.95
N ARG A 537 -3.20 9.23 10.62
CA ARG A 537 -2.72 8.00 11.26
C ARG A 537 -3.68 7.45 12.33
N GLU A 538 -4.17 8.32 13.20
CA GLU A 538 -5.11 7.94 14.25
C GLU A 538 -6.42 7.41 13.66
N MET A 539 -6.88 8.01 12.57
CA MET A 539 -8.05 7.56 11.85
C MET A 539 -7.84 6.17 11.22
N LEU A 540 -6.74 5.97 10.49
CA LEU A 540 -6.40 4.67 9.91
C LEU A 540 -6.28 3.59 10.98
N PHE A 541 -5.58 3.87 12.07
CA PHE A 541 -5.34 2.88 13.10
C PHE A 541 -6.61 2.56 13.91
N SER A 542 -7.52 3.54 14.06
CA SER A 542 -8.83 3.29 14.69
C SER A 542 -9.78 2.48 13.82
N ALA A 543 -9.60 2.49 12.50
CA ALA A 543 -10.40 1.70 11.56
C ALA A 543 -9.92 0.25 11.42
N ARG A 544 -8.75 -0.10 11.97
CA ARG A 544 -8.22 -1.47 11.93
C ARG A 544 -9.08 -2.45 12.74
N ARG A 545 -9.17 -3.67 12.23
CA ARG A 545 -9.87 -4.80 12.85
C ARG A 545 -8.89 -5.98 13.05
N PRO A 546 -7.96 -5.90 14.02
CA PRO A 546 -6.88 -6.88 14.21
C PRO A 546 -7.39 -8.31 14.35
N GLU A 547 -8.59 -8.49 14.89
CA GLU A 547 -9.26 -9.78 15.04
C GLU A 547 -9.51 -10.50 13.69
N LEU A 548 -9.53 -9.75 12.58
CA LEU A 548 -9.66 -10.30 11.23
C LEU A 548 -8.31 -10.65 10.58
N TYR A 549 -7.19 -10.27 11.19
CA TYR A 549 -5.86 -10.35 10.61
C TYR A 549 -5.02 -11.53 11.10
N GLY A 550 -5.58 -12.40 11.90
CA GLY A 550 -4.88 -13.52 12.56
C GLY A 550 -4.12 -14.46 11.61
N ILE A 551 -4.47 -14.48 10.32
CA ILE A 551 -3.75 -15.25 9.29
C ILE A 551 -2.40 -14.60 8.90
N ILE A 552 -2.22 -13.28 9.08
CA ILE A 552 -1.06 -12.53 8.60
C ILE A 552 0.27 -13.06 9.16
N PRO A 553 0.42 -13.31 10.47
CA PRO A 553 1.66 -13.84 11.03
C PRO A 553 1.87 -15.35 10.77
N THR A 554 1.05 -15.98 9.94
CA THR A 554 1.15 -17.41 9.65
C THR A 554 1.73 -17.69 8.27
N VAL A 555 2.36 -18.84 8.11
CA VAL A 555 2.71 -19.41 6.81
C VAL A 555 1.67 -20.48 6.48
N ASN A 556 0.94 -20.32 5.38
CA ASN A 556 -0.13 -21.22 4.99
C ASN A 556 0.10 -21.90 3.63
N GLU A 557 -0.70 -22.93 3.33
CA GLU A 557 -0.56 -23.72 2.11
C GLU A 557 -0.77 -22.90 0.82
N VAL A 558 -1.60 -21.86 0.86
CA VAL A 558 -1.83 -21.01 -0.31
C VAL A 558 -0.57 -20.27 -0.69
N ILE A 559 0.11 -19.67 0.29
CA ILE A 559 1.41 -19.03 0.08
C ILE A 559 2.41 -20.06 -0.43
N LEU A 560 2.44 -21.26 0.15
CA LEU A 560 3.35 -22.34 -0.23
C LEU A 560 3.16 -22.81 -1.68
N ARG A 561 2.00 -22.71 -2.28
CA ARG A 561 1.73 -23.09 -3.68
C ARG A 561 2.37 -22.18 -4.74
N TYR A 562 2.77 -20.99 -4.35
CA TYR A 562 3.28 -20.00 -5.32
C TYR A 562 4.79 -20.11 -5.63
N ARG A 563 5.49 -21.29 -5.22
CA ARG A 563 6.84 -21.36 -5.15
C ARG A 563 7.61 -22.41 -5.52
N PRO A 564 7.96 -22.78 -6.54
CA PRO A 564 9.06 -23.72 -6.62
C PRO A 564 10.47 -23.11 -6.76
N GLU A 565 10.59 -21.85 -7.08
CA GLU A 565 11.86 -21.32 -7.60
C GLU A 565 12.50 -20.22 -6.74
N VAL A 566 12.08 -20.10 -5.47
CA VAL A 566 12.73 -19.19 -4.53
C VAL A 566 14.15 -19.66 -4.26
N SER A 567 15.08 -18.73 -4.23
CA SER A 567 16.45 -18.99 -3.86
C SER A 567 16.50 -19.86 -2.60
N PRO A 568 17.13 -21.03 -2.63
CA PRO A 568 17.21 -21.92 -1.48
C PRO A 568 17.89 -21.28 -0.27
N TYR A 569 18.54 -20.13 -0.46
CA TYR A 569 19.18 -19.37 0.61
C TYR A 569 18.20 -18.56 1.45
N ALA A 570 16.97 -18.36 0.96
CA ALA A 570 15.96 -17.53 1.61
C ALA A 570 15.02 -18.29 2.55
N LEU A 571 15.06 -19.63 2.57
CA LEU A 571 14.13 -20.45 3.31
C LEU A 571 14.81 -21.21 4.44
N THR A 572 14.14 -21.27 5.61
CA THR A 572 14.53 -22.18 6.69
C THR A 572 14.36 -23.65 6.25
N GLU A 573 15.00 -24.58 6.94
CA GLU A 573 14.82 -26.03 6.66
C GLU A 573 13.37 -26.46 6.87
N GLU A 574 12.68 -25.92 7.86
CA GLU A 574 11.28 -26.20 8.15
C GLU A 574 10.36 -25.68 7.02
N GLN A 575 10.62 -24.49 6.52
CA GLN A 575 9.90 -23.93 5.38
C GLN A 575 10.12 -24.77 4.11
N ARG A 576 11.34 -25.21 3.84
CA ARG A 576 11.64 -26.13 2.73
C ARG A 576 10.91 -27.46 2.88
N ALA A 577 10.85 -28.01 4.10
CA ALA A 577 10.14 -29.24 4.38
C ALA A 577 8.62 -29.08 4.23
N ALA A 578 8.07 -27.92 4.62
CA ALA A 578 6.65 -27.59 4.43
C ALA A 578 6.28 -27.51 2.94
N ILE A 579 7.14 -26.89 2.14
CA ILE A 579 7.00 -26.81 0.68
C ILE A 579 6.97 -28.21 0.05
N LYS A 580 7.94 -29.04 0.37
CA LYS A 580 7.98 -30.42 -0.13
C LYS A 580 6.72 -31.22 0.25
N ARG A 581 6.17 -31.00 1.46
CA ARG A 581 4.92 -31.63 1.87
C ARG A 581 3.71 -31.14 1.08
N ALA A 582 3.69 -29.88 0.70
CA ALA A 582 2.62 -29.32 -0.13
C ALA A 582 2.70 -29.83 -1.58
N GLU A 583 3.90 -29.94 -2.14
CA GLU A 583 4.12 -30.48 -3.50
C GLU A 583 3.68 -31.94 -3.64
N VAL A 584 3.91 -32.76 -2.58
CA VAL A 584 3.50 -34.18 -2.58
C VAL A 584 1.97 -34.35 -2.53
N LYS A 585 1.25 -33.38 -1.99
CA LYS A 585 -0.24 -33.42 -1.95
C LYS A 585 -0.90 -33.06 -3.28
N ASP A 586 -0.20 -32.38 -4.16
CA ASP A 586 -0.71 -31.94 -5.47
C ASP A 586 -0.36 -32.92 -6.63
N GLU A 587 0.34 -34.04 -6.37
CA GLU A 587 0.44 -35.12 -7.35
C GLU A 587 -0.92 -35.86 -7.40
N PRO A 588 -1.58 -35.91 -8.56
CA PRO A 588 -2.80 -36.67 -8.68
C PRO A 588 -2.46 -38.14 -8.41
N GLU A 589 -3.18 -38.78 -7.51
CA GLU A 589 -3.15 -40.24 -7.37
C GLU A 589 -3.37 -40.85 -8.76
N GLN A 590 -2.35 -41.55 -9.25
CA GLN A 590 -2.37 -42.25 -10.54
C GLN A 590 -3.32 -43.44 -10.50
#